data_5225ad2aa9030d7df5ef704a4d4cde83
#
_entry.id   5225ad2aa9030d7df5ef704a4d4cde83
#
_cell.length_a   1.000
_cell.length_b   1.000
_cell.length_c   1.000
_cell.angle_alpha   90.00
_cell.angle_beta   90.00
_cell.angle_gamma   90.00
#
_symmetry.space_group_name_H-M   'P 1'
#
loop_
_entity.id
_entity.type
_entity.pdbx_description
1 polymer ?
#
loop_
_entity_poly.entity_id
_entity_poly.type
_entity_poly.pdbx_seq_one_letter_code
_entity_poly.pdbx_strand_id
1 'polypeptide(L)'
;MFSILEMFKIGVGPSSSHTVGPMVAACKFVESLEHTGTLDRVSRVRTVLYGSLALTGLGHGTDRATVAGLEGNMPQTVDTDHVNIIRHECESSGELLLAGKHRIDFDYAHDVVMDVWHRLAAHPNGMRFQAFDQQNNLVDEQVWYSIGGGFVRQGNAEDLMNGIHERPPIGTSFADQQSDSSLDDGSDMPYPFTSCDDLIALCEKHHMSIADIVWANETAMQSAVQVRSELDNVWRVMRRCVQHGCHTSQTVLPGGLNAPRRAPKMYARLASNSDVLARDKKRGCGARIVGCGMGGFVCFGGVGGKRRRWANRHRTDQRCCRNHSGSASLLLAFR
;
A
#
# COMPACT_ATOMS: atom_id res chain seq x y z
N MET A 1 -17.95 3.04 -9.14
CA MET A 1 -17.33 1.68 -9.00
C MET A 1 -15.84 1.83 -9.26
N PHE A 2 -14.96 1.15 -8.48
CA PHE A 2 -13.51 1.18 -8.73
C PHE A 2 -13.14 0.21 -9.84
N SER A 3 -12.18 0.61 -10.68
CA SER A 3 -11.54 -0.31 -11.62
C SER A 3 -10.79 -1.41 -10.86
N ILE A 4 -10.80 -2.64 -11.38
CA ILE A 4 -9.99 -3.74 -10.83
C ILE A 4 -8.49 -3.40 -10.88
N LEU A 5 -8.07 -2.58 -11.84
CA LEU A 5 -6.69 -2.12 -11.97
C LEU A 5 -6.29 -1.17 -10.84
N GLU A 6 -7.27 -0.49 -10.23
CA GLU A 6 -7.03 0.38 -9.07
C GLU A 6 -6.98 -0.40 -7.74
N MET A 7 -7.53 -1.61 -7.68
CA MET A 7 -7.49 -2.44 -6.48
C MET A 7 -6.10 -2.98 -6.17
N PHE A 8 -5.26 -3.19 -7.19
CA PHE A 8 -3.93 -3.74 -7.06
C PHE A 8 -2.90 -2.65 -7.31
N LYS A 9 -2.43 -2.01 -6.26
CA LYS A 9 -1.35 -1.01 -6.38
C LYS A 9 -0.01 -1.71 -6.33
N ILE A 10 0.79 -1.51 -7.37
CA ILE A 10 2.22 -1.86 -7.36
C ILE A 10 2.92 -0.81 -6.51
N GLY A 11 3.74 -1.26 -5.55
CA GLY A 11 4.45 -0.33 -4.69
C GLY A 11 5.28 -1.04 -3.62
N VAL A 12 5.91 -0.24 -2.77
CA VAL A 12 6.70 -0.71 -1.65
C VAL A 12 5.79 -1.12 -0.50
N GLY A 13 6.04 -2.31 0.06
CA GLY A 13 5.37 -2.74 1.29
C GLY A 13 6.02 -2.16 2.56
N PRO A 14 5.41 -2.47 3.73
CA PRO A 14 4.38 -3.49 3.89
C PRO A 14 2.92 -2.99 3.81
N SER A 15 2.65 -1.70 3.65
CA SER A 15 1.30 -1.15 3.77
C SER A 15 0.94 -0.18 2.66
N SER A 16 -0.27 -0.31 2.09
CA SER A 16 -0.75 0.67 1.12
C SER A 16 -1.04 2.03 1.77
N SER A 17 -1.62 2.04 2.97
CA SER A 17 -1.99 3.30 3.66
C SER A 17 -0.82 3.95 4.41
N HIS A 18 0.14 3.16 4.92
CA HIS A 18 1.24 3.65 5.77
C HIS A 18 2.60 3.71 5.07
N THR A 19 2.72 3.14 3.87
CA THR A 19 3.95 3.18 3.08
C THR A 19 3.70 3.85 1.73
N VAL A 20 2.80 3.25 0.89
CA VAL A 20 2.52 3.78 -0.45
C VAL A 20 1.89 5.16 -0.41
N GLY A 21 0.85 5.35 0.42
CA GLY A 21 0.15 6.65 0.54
C GLY A 21 1.09 7.80 0.92
N PRO A 22 1.86 7.71 2.01
CA PRO A 22 2.84 8.74 2.39
C PRO A 22 3.88 9.02 1.32
N MET A 23 4.41 8.00 0.62
CA MET A 23 5.33 8.20 -0.49
C MET A 23 4.69 8.98 -1.64
N VAL A 24 3.46 8.62 -2.04
CA VAL A 24 2.71 9.33 -3.09
C VAL A 24 2.42 10.77 -2.68
N ALA A 25 2.03 11.01 -1.43
CA ALA A 25 1.75 12.37 -0.95
C ALA A 25 3.00 13.25 -0.96
N ALA A 26 4.13 12.72 -0.51
CA ALA A 26 5.41 13.42 -0.54
C ALA A 26 5.88 13.72 -1.98
N CYS A 27 5.72 12.76 -2.91
CA CYS A 27 6.02 12.97 -4.32
C CYS A 27 5.15 14.09 -4.91
N LYS A 28 3.83 14.08 -4.64
CA LYS A 28 2.92 15.15 -5.11
C LYS A 28 3.25 16.52 -4.51
N PHE A 29 3.72 16.56 -3.27
CA PHE A 29 4.19 17.81 -2.66
C PHE A 29 5.39 18.38 -3.42
N VAL A 30 6.42 17.58 -3.72
CA VAL A 30 7.59 18.07 -4.48
C VAL A 30 7.25 18.38 -5.94
N GLU A 31 6.35 17.60 -6.57
CA GLU A 31 5.82 17.94 -7.91
C GLU A 31 5.14 19.32 -7.93
N SER A 32 4.42 19.66 -6.86
CA SER A 32 3.78 20.97 -6.71
C SER A 32 4.82 22.11 -6.59
N LEU A 33 5.92 21.90 -5.84
CA LEU A 33 7.03 22.87 -5.75
C LEU A 33 7.71 23.09 -7.11
N GLU A 34 7.87 22.04 -7.91
CA GLU A 34 8.38 22.14 -9.28
C GLU A 34 7.43 22.93 -10.17
N HIS A 35 6.14 22.60 -10.10
CA HIS A 35 5.11 23.22 -10.95
C HIS A 35 4.94 24.72 -10.67
N THR A 36 5.07 25.12 -9.41
CA THR A 36 5.03 26.53 -8.99
C THR A 36 6.36 27.27 -9.21
N GLY A 37 7.42 26.56 -9.59
CA GLY A 37 8.75 27.15 -9.78
C GLY A 37 9.41 27.60 -8.48
N THR A 38 9.02 27.03 -7.34
CA THR A 38 9.53 27.39 -6.01
C THR A 38 10.58 26.44 -5.49
N LEU A 39 10.83 25.31 -6.17
CA LEU A 39 11.74 24.25 -5.74
C LEU A 39 13.15 24.79 -5.43
N ASP A 40 13.73 25.61 -6.30
CA ASP A 40 15.09 26.14 -6.15
C ASP A 40 15.24 27.11 -4.96
N ARG A 41 14.14 27.60 -4.40
CA ARG A 41 14.13 28.45 -3.20
C ARG A 41 14.13 27.67 -1.90
N VAL A 42 13.82 26.39 -1.97
CA VAL A 42 13.71 25.53 -0.78
C VAL A 42 15.10 25.18 -0.29
N SER A 43 15.39 25.46 0.97
CA SER A 43 16.63 25.07 1.63
C SER A 43 16.43 23.96 2.67
N ARG A 44 15.20 23.78 3.15
CA ARG A 44 14.81 22.77 4.13
C ARG A 44 13.39 22.33 3.93
N VAL A 45 13.11 21.04 4.14
CA VAL A 45 11.76 20.47 4.19
C VAL A 45 11.55 19.78 5.52
N ARG A 46 10.39 20.05 6.14
CA ARG A 46 9.95 19.37 7.35
C ARG A 46 8.67 18.61 7.08
N THR A 47 8.60 17.36 7.51
CA THR A 47 7.42 16.50 7.42
C THR A 47 6.94 16.12 8.79
N VAL A 48 5.65 16.30 9.07
CA VAL A 48 5.01 15.85 10.31
C VAL A 48 3.98 14.80 9.97
N LEU A 49 4.15 13.61 10.52
CA LEU A 49 3.24 12.47 10.39
C LEU A 49 2.38 12.39 11.65
N TYR A 50 1.06 12.34 11.49
CA TYR A 50 0.11 12.40 12.60
C TYR A 50 -0.63 11.10 12.83
N GLY A 51 -1.20 10.95 13.99
CA GLY A 51 -2.17 9.93 14.36
C GLY A 51 -1.69 8.50 14.07
N SER A 52 -2.40 7.75 13.24
CA SER A 52 -2.06 6.36 12.94
C SER A 52 -0.73 6.23 12.18
N LEU A 53 -0.39 7.19 11.31
CA LEU A 53 0.90 7.20 10.60
C LEU A 53 2.08 7.32 11.56
N ALA A 54 1.95 8.11 12.62
CA ALA A 54 2.99 8.25 13.64
C ALA A 54 3.07 7.02 14.56
N LEU A 55 1.91 6.52 15.01
CA LEU A 55 1.83 5.44 16.00
C LEU A 55 2.40 4.11 15.51
N THR A 56 2.18 3.79 14.25
CA THR A 56 2.60 2.51 13.66
C THR A 56 3.63 2.67 12.55
N GLY A 57 3.99 3.91 12.23
CA GLY A 57 4.76 4.27 11.04
C GLY A 57 6.16 3.67 11.00
N LEU A 58 6.88 3.64 12.12
CA LEU A 58 8.23 3.04 12.14
C LEU A 58 8.21 1.57 11.72
N GLY A 59 7.20 0.81 12.19
CA GLY A 59 7.03 -0.60 11.80
C GLY A 59 6.64 -0.79 10.34
N HIS A 60 5.99 0.20 9.73
CA HIS A 60 5.59 0.20 8.33
C HIS A 60 6.59 0.93 7.41
N GLY A 61 7.68 1.50 7.95
CA GLY A 61 8.63 2.29 7.19
C GLY A 61 8.02 3.55 6.59
N THR A 62 7.02 4.14 7.26
CA THR A 62 6.33 5.35 6.81
C THR A 62 7.29 6.52 6.65
N ASP A 63 8.19 6.69 7.61
CA ASP A 63 9.25 7.69 7.61
C ASP A 63 10.12 7.59 6.35
N ARG A 64 10.67 6.42 6.08
CA ARG A 64 11.55 6.16 4.93
C ARG A 64 10.81 6.30 3.60
N ALA A 65 9.58 5.80 3.53
CA ALA A 65 8.74 5.93 2.35
C ALA A 65 8.41 7.39 2.04
N THR A 66 8.15 8.20 3.08
CA THR A 66 7.91 9.64 2.92
C THR A 66 9.15 10.34 2.39
N VAL A 67 10.33 10.07 2.96
CA VAL A 67 11.59 10.67 2.50
C VAL A 67 11.92 10.26 1.05
N ALA A 68 11.72 8.98 0.70
CA ALA A 68 11.87 8.54 -0.69
C ALA A 68 10.90 9.26 -1.65
N GLY A 69 9.69 9.57 -1.19
CA GLY A 69 8.74 10.39 -1.95
C GLY A 69 9.20 11.84 -2.11
N LEU A 70 9.85 12.44 -1.09
CA LEU A 70 10.46 13.78 -1.21
C LEU A 70 11.59 13.81 -2.24
N GLU A 71 12.29 12.70 -2.46
CA GLU A 71 13.25 12.57 -3.57
C GLU A 71 12.57 12.44 -4.94
N GLY A 72 11.24 12.46 -5.03
CA GLY A 72 10.50 12.28 -6.28
C GLY A 72 10.30 10.82 -6.69
N ASN A 73 10.63 9.87 -5.81
CA ASN A 73 10.44 8.46 -6.12
C ASN A 73 8.97 8.05 -6.03
N MET A 74 8.48 7.38 -7.06
CA MET A 74 7.13 6.81 -7.09
C MET A 74 7.13 5.36 -6.59
N PRO A 75 6.10 4.94 -5.85
CA PRO A 75 6.04 3.58 -5.29
C PRO A 75 6.18 2.45 -6.31
N GLN A 76 5.75 2.69 -7.56
CA GLN A 76 5.75 1.70 -8.64
C GLN A 76 7.15 1.42 -9.21
N THR A 77 8.05 2.40 -9.13
CA THR A 77 9.33 2.40 -9.83
C THR A 77 10.54 2.47 -8.91
N VAL A 78 10.34 2.85 -7.64
CA VAL A 78 11.42 3.01 -6.68
C VAL A 78 12.14 1.69 -6.41
N ASP A 79 13.46 1.77 -6.25
CA ASP A 79 14.24 0.65 -5.73
C ASP A 79 13.93 0.43 -4.25
N THR A 80 13.44 -0.75 -3.94
CA THR A 80 13.08 -1.12 -2.56
C THR A 80 14.30 -1.17 -1.63
N ASP A 81 15.49 -1.45 -2.15
CA ASP A 81 16.73 -1.45 -1.36
C ASP A 81 17.14 -0.03 -1.01
N HIS A 82 16.98 0.94 -1.92
CA HIS A 82 17.18 2.36 -1.62
C HIS A 82 16.25 2.85 -0.49
N VAL A 83 14.96 2.52 -0.54
CA VAL A 83 14.03 2.88 0.56
C VAL A 83 14.47 2.31 1.91
N ASN A 84 15.16 1.16 1.94
CA ASN A 84 15.64 0.57 3.18
C ASN A 84 16.85 1.30 3.77
N ILE A 85 17.69 1.91 2.94
CA ILE A 85 18.96 2.58 3.35
C ILE A 85 18.86 4.11 3.43
N ILE A 86 17.82 4.72 2.84
CA ILE A 86 17.66 6.19 2.71
C ILE A 86 17.81 6.93 4.04
N ARG A 87 17.29 6.37 5.13
CA ARG A 87 17.47 6.95 6.45
C ARG A 87 18.94 7.07 6.83
N HIS A 88 19.70 5.99 6.63
CA HIS A 88 21.14 5.98 6.94
C HIS A 88 21.90 6.94 6.02
N GLU A 89 21.52 7.04 4.77
CA GLU A 89 22.13 7.97 3.82
C GLU A 89 21.90 9.43 4.25
N CYS A 90 20.67 9.81 4.58
CA CYS A 90 20.35 11.16 5.07
C CYS A 90 21.04 11.46 6.42
N GLU A 91 21.02 10.52 7.38
CA GLU A 91 21.69 10.69 8.68
C GLU A 91 23.22 10.83 8.53
N SER A 92 23.81 10.22 7.51
CA SER A 92 25.26 10.26 7.27
C SER A 92 25.69 11.51 6.51
N SER A 93 24.88 11.96 5.54
CA SER A 93 25.22 13.12 4.70
C SER A 93 24.73 14.45 5.29
N GLY A 94 23.65 14.43 6.07
CA GLY A 94 22.95 15.64 6.50
C GLY A 94 22.20 16.31 5.36
N GLU A 95 21.97 15.62 4.25
CA GLU A 95 21.39 16.17 3.02
C GLU A 95 20.27 15.29 2.46
N LEU A 96 19.40 15.90 1.67
CA LEU A 96 18.36 15.24 0.86
C LEU A 96 18.39 15.80 -0.56
N LEU A 97 18.25 14.93 -1.57
CA LEU A 97 18.11 15.34 -2.97
C LEU A 97 16.62 15.51 -3.29
N LEU A 98 16.07 16.69 -2.98
CA LEU A 98 14.66 17.01 -3.17
C LEU A 98 14.26 16.92 -4.65
N ALA A 99 13.15 16.24 -4.95
CA ALA A 99 12.69 15.95 -6.31
C ALA A 99 13.72 15.22 -7.20
N GLY A 100 14.77 14.61 -6.62
CA GLY A 100 15.88 14.02 -7.36
C GLY A 100 16.78 15.05 -8.09
N LYS A 101 16.67 16.36 -7.77
CA LYS A 101 17.32 17.45 -8.52
C LYS A 101 17.98 18.50 -7.63
N HIS A 102 17.32 18.88 -6.56
CA HIS A 102 17.72 20.00 -5.71
C HIS A 102 18.21 19.52 -4.36
N ARG A 103 19.49 19.75 -4.05
CA ARG A 103 20.11 19.32 -2.77
C ARG A 103 19.80 20.35 -1.69
N ILE A 104 19.28 19.86 -0.57
CA ILE A 104 18.93 20.66 0.61
C ILE A 104 19.54 20.08 1.88
N ASP A 105 19.69 20.90 2.91
CA ASP A 105 20.02 20.44 4.26
C ASP A 105 18.86 19.64 4.83
N PHE A 106 19.15 18.49 5.45
CA PHE A 106 18.11 17.61 5.96
C PHE A 106 18.56 16.86 7.22
N ASP A 107 17.97 17.22 8.34
CA ASP A 107 18.16 16.53 9.60
C ASP A 107 17.05 15.52 9.80
N TYR A 108 17.32 14.25 9.47
CA TYR A 108 16.31 13.19 9.50
C TYR A 108 15.58 13.12 10.86
N ALA A 109 16.28 13.33 11.97
CA ALA A 109 15.71 13.23 13.30
C ALA A 109 14.74 14.37 13.65
N HIS A 110 14.96 15.56 13.09
CA HIS A 110 14.17 16.76 13.37
C HIS A 110 13.22 17.13 12.24
N ASP A 111 13.50 16.71 11.01
CA ASP A 111 12.72 17.03 9.83
C ASP A 111 11.66 15.97 9.51
N VAL A 112 11.79 14.75 10.04
CA VAL A 112 10.75 13.70 9.97
C VAL A 112 10.15 13.49 11.35
N VAL A 113 9.10 14.22 11.64
CA VAL A 113 8.45 14.23 12.96
C VAL A 113 7.31 13.20 13.03
N MET A 114 7.40 12.27 13.97
CA MET A 114 6.35 11.29 14.28
C MET A 114 5.51 11.82 15.45
N ASP A 115 4.47 12.60 15.14
CA ASP A 115 3.60 13.20 16.16
C ASP A 115 2.52 12.21 16.60
N VAL A 116 2.83 11.49 17.66
CA VAL A 116 1.92 10.49 18.25
C VAL A 116 0.82 11.10 19.14
N TRP A 117 0.94 12.39 19.47
CA TRP A 117 0.06 13.06 20.41
C TRP A 117 -1.11 13.77 19.74
N HIS A 118 -0.93 14.19 18.50
CA HIS A 118 -1.94 14.93 17.75
C HIS A 118 -2.46 14.13 16.57
N ARG A 119 -3.58 14.55 16.05
CA ARG A 119 -4.18 14.06 14.81
C ARG A 119 -4.77 15.21 14.02
N LEU A 120 -4.89 15.04 12.73
CA LEU A 120 -5.65 15.96 11.90
C LEU A 120 -7.14 15.56 11.92
N ALA A 121 -8.03 16.56 11.83
CA ALA A 121 -9.48 16.36 12.00
C ALA A 121 -10.08 15.43 10.93
N ALA A 122 -9.69 15.63 9.67
CA ALA A 122 -10.38 14.99 8.55
C ALA A 122 -10.07 13.49 8.38
N HIS A 123 -8.88 13.00 8.82
CA HIS A 123 -8.54 11.59 8.71
C HIS A 123 -7.37 11.21 9.65
N PRO A 124 -7.36 9.99 10.26
CA PRO A 124 -6.31 9.56 11.19
C PRO A 124 -4.93 9.36 10.54
N ASN A 125 -4.84 9.22 9.22
CA ASN A 125 -3.59 9.10 8.48
C ASN A 125 -3.21 10.44 7.85
N GLY A 126 -3.09 11.48 8.66
CA GLY A 126 -2.72 12.81 8.21
C GLY A 126 -1.22 13.03 8.19
N MET A 127 -0.77 13.88 7.28
CA MET A 127 0.62 14.33 7.17
C MET A 127 0.67 15.79 6.71
N ARG A 128 1.70 16.49 7.14
CA ARG A 128 1.94 17.90 6.83
C ARG A 128 3.35 18.04 6.29
N PHE A 129 3.48 18.70 5.15
CA PHE A 129 4.74 19.03 4.52
C PHE A 129 4.95 20.53 4.56
N GLN A 130 6.13 20.97 4.93
CA GLN A 130 6.52 22.37 5.04
C GLN A 130 7.85 22.56 4.33
N ALA A 131 7.93 23.50 3.40
CA ALA A 131 9.16 23.89 2.72
C ALA A 131 9.58 25.29 3.19
N PHE A 132 10.86 25.47 3.49
CA PHE A 132 11.43 26.72 3.99
C PHE A 132 12.59 27.19 3.12
N ASP A 133 12.76 28.52 3.01
CA ASP A 133 13.91 29.14 2.36
C ASP A 133 15.14 29.26 3.30
N GLN A 134 16.24 29.81 2.79
CA GLN A 134 17.47 30.00 3.57
C GLN A 134 17.31 30.92 4.78
N GLN A 135 16.30 31.80 4.78
CA GLN A 135 15.96 32.67 5.90
C GLN A 135 14.94 32.05 6.85
N ASN A 136 14.63 30.76 6.65
CA ASN A 136 13.63 30.01 7.40
C ASN A 136 12.20 30.57 7.26
N ASN A 137 11.92 31.30 6.16
CA ASN A 137 10.54 31.69 5.82
C ASN A 137 9.83 30.50 5.16
N LEU A 138 8.54 30.34 5.44
CA LEU A 138 7.70 29.32 4.84
C LEU A 138 7.49 29.64 3.36
N VAL A 139 7.93 28.73 2.48
CA VAL A 139 7.77 28.82 1.02
C VAL A 139 6.46 28.17 0.59
N ASP A 140 6.16 26.97 1.12
CA ASP A 140 4.92 26.24 0.87
C ASP A 140 4.59 25.33 2.05
N GLU A 141 3.30 25.10 2.22
CA GLU A 141 2.78 24.20 3.27
C GLU A 141 1.55 23.45 2.78
N GLN A 142 1.56 22.16 2.90
CA GLN A 142 0.45 21.31 2.46
C GLN A 142 0.12 20.25 3.51
N VAL A 143 -1.18 19.96 3.62
CA VAL A 143 -1.70 18.82 4.37
C VAL A 143 -2.18 17.77 3.39
N TRP A 144 -1.86 16.51 3.69
CA TRP A 144 -2.27 15.36 2.90
C TRP A 144 -2.82 14.26 3.80
N TYR A 145 -3.70 13.45 3.25
CA TYR A 145 -4.31 12.31 3.93
C TYR A 145 -4.13 11.04 3.10
N SER A 146 -3.64 9.97 3.73
CA SER A 146 -3.66 8.64 3.13
C SER A 146 -4.96 7.94 3.45
N ILE A 147 -5.89 7.88 2.48
CA ILE A 147 -7.26 7.39 2.65
C ILE A 147 -7.42 5.89 2.42
N GLY A 148 -6.33 5.15 2.30
CA GLY A 148 -6.33 3.71 2.07
C GLY A 148 -6.08 3.33 0.60
N GLY A 149 -5.76 2.06 0.34
CA GLY A 149 -5.51 1.57 -1.02
C GLY A 149 -4.33 2.23 -1.76
N GLY A 150 -3.51 3.05 -1.10
CA GLY A 150 -2.48 3.88 -1.73
C GLY A 150 -3.02 5.18 -2.32
N PHE A 151 -4.30 5.49 -2.12
CA PHE A 151 -4.89 6.77 -2.50
C PHE A 151 -4.56 7.84 -1.47
N VAL A 152 -4.38 9.07 -1.97
CA VAL A 152 -4.13 10.24 -1.14
C VAL A 152 -5.08 11.37 -1.53
N ARG A 153 -5.44 12.18 -0.53
CA ARG A 153 -6.23 13.39 -0.70
C ARG A 153 -5.47 14.57 -0.12
N GLN A 154 -5.38 15.65 -0.87
CA GLN A 154 -4.87 16.92 -0.34
C GLN A 154 -5.92 17.56 0.59
N GLY A 155 -5.48 18.06 1.71
CA GLY A 155 -6.30 18.85 2.63
C GLY A 155 -6.53 20.26 2.09
N ASN A 156 -7.53 20.93 2.64
CA ASN A 156 -7.84 22.33 2.34
C ASN A 156 -7.19 23.29 3.36
N ALA A 157 -7.40 24.58 3.19
CA ALA A 157 -6.89 25.61 4.09
C ALA A 157 -7.47 25.48 5.52
N GLU A 158 -8.69 24.98 5.67
CA GLU A 158 -9.32 24.73 6.96
C GLU A 158 -8.62 23.60 7.72
N ASP A 159 -8.19 22.56 7.03
CA ASP A 159 -7.39 21.48 7.60
C ASP A 159 -6.05 21.98 8.16
N LEU A 160 -5.45 23.00 7.53
CA LEU A 160 -4.22 23.64 8.01
C LEU A 160 -4.45 24.49 9.28
N MET A 161 -5.57 25.21 9.35
CA MET A 161 -5.84 26.16 10.43
C MET A 161 -6.47 25.53 11.67
N ASN A 162 -7.39 24.59 11.47
CA ASN A 162 -8.23 24.03 12.55
C ASN A 162 -7.98 22.52 12.78
N GLY A 163 -7.04 21.93 12.07
CA GLY A 163 -6.95 20.48 11.91
C GLY A 163 -6.21 19.71 13.00
N ILE A 164 -5.48 20.38 13.91
CA ILE A 164 -4.66 19.67 14.90
C ILE A 164 -5.44 19.50 16.19
N HIS A 165 -5.78 18.25 16.54
CA HIS A 165 -6.49 17.89 17.75
C HIS A 165 -5.67 16.91 18.59
N GLU A 166 -5.83 16.98 19.90
CA GLU A 166 -5.29 15.96 20.80
C GLU A 166 -5.90 14.59 20.47
N ARG A 167 -5.08 13.57 20.58
CA ARG A 167 -5.54 12.19 20.36
C ARG A 167 -6.52 11.79 21.46
N PRO A 168 -7.68 11.19 21.12
CA PRO A 168 -8.56 10.64 22.14
C PRO A 168 -7.89 9.50 22.91
N PRO A 169 -8.28 9.24 24.17
CA PRO A 169 -7.73 8.14 24.97
C PRO A 169 -7.74 6.81 24.24
N ILE A 170 -6.74 5.97 24.53
CA ILE A 170 -6.64 4.62 23.97
C ILE A 170 -7.88 3.81 24.38
N GLY A 171 -8.64 3.31 23.41
CA GLY A 171 -9.88 2.54 23.64
C GLY A 171 -11.14 3.16 23.05
N THR A 172 -11.11 4.42 22.62
CA THR A 172 -12.19 4.98 21.80
C THR A 172 -12.10 4.43 20.39
N SER A 173 -13.13 3.70 19.97
CA SER A 173 -13.19 3.17 18.59
C SER A 173 -13.30 4.34 17.62
N PHE A 174 -12.50 4.30 16.55
CA PHE A 174 -12.65 5.16 15.38
C PHE A 174 -13.77 4.63 14.44
N ALA A 175 -14.80 3.99 15.00
CA ALA A 175 -15.99 3.66 14.27
C ALA A 175 -16.70 4.99 13.93
N ASP A 176 -17.03 5.14 12.65
CA ASP A 176 -17.84 6.23 12.07
C ASP A 176 -17.11 7.52 11.65
N GLN A 177 -16.05 7.39 10.87
CA GLN A 177 -15.88 8.34 9.78
C GLN A 177 -15.96 7.55 8.45
N GLN A 178 -17.18 7.41 7.99
CA GLN A 178 -17.45 7.00 6.61
C GLN A 178 -16.65 7.91 5.69
N SER A 179 -15.75 7.31 4.94
CA SER A 179 -15.18 7.96 3.78
C SER A 179 -16.36 8.33 2.87
N ASP A 180 -16.65 9.61 2.82
CA ASP A 180 -17.53 10.18 1.79
C ASP A 180 -16.81 10.03 0.45
N SER A 181 -16.79 8.80 -0.04
CA SER A 181 -16.43 8.51 -1.42
C SER A 181 -17.69 8.70 -2.26
N SER A 182 -18.06 9.95 -2.48
CA SER A 182 -18.86 10.32 -3.64
C SER A 182 -17.98 10.12 -4.88
N LEU A 183 -17.73 8.86 -5.19
CA LEU A 183 -17.17 8.48 -6.47
C LEU A 183 -18.29 8.62 -7.49
N ASP A 184 -17.98 9.39 -8.50
CA ASP A 184 -18.77 9.62 -9.68
C ASP A 184 -19.42 8.30 -10.11
N ASP A 185 -20.73 8.33 -10.21
CA ASP A 185 -21.59 7.24 -10.61
C ASP A 185 -21.28 6.93 -12.09
N GLY A 186 -20.37 6.01 -12.32
CA GLY A 186 -19.97 5.57 -13.66
C GLY A 186 -21.17 5.00 -14.43
N SER A 187 -21.99 5.88 -14.96
CA SER A 187 -23.27 5.59 -15.63
C SER A 187 -23.12 4.77 -16.93
N ASP A 188 -21.92 4.48 -17.41
CA ASP A 188 -21.69 3.79 -18.67
C ASP A 188 -21.22 2.33 -18.53
N MET A 189 -21.28 1.74 -17.32
CA MET A 189 -20.87 0.35 -17.13
C MET A 189 -21.99 -0.62 -17.58
N PRO A 190 -21.67 -1.64 -18.39
CA PRO A 190 -22.66 -2.62 -18.86
C PRO A 190 -23.35 -3.41 -17.73
N TYR A 191 -22.62 -3.67 -16.64
CA TYR A 191 -23.07 -4.49 -15.51
C TYR A 191 -22.73 -3.81 -14.17
N PRO A 192 -23.39 -2.71 -13.80
CA PRO A 192 -23.12 -2.02 -12.54
C PRO A 192 -23.58 -2.86 -11.35
N PHE A 193 -22.77 -2.91 -10.28
CA PHE A 193 -23.09 -3.57 -9.02
C PHE A 193 -22.50 -2.79 -7.84
N THR A 194 -23.17 -2.82 -6.70
CA THR A 194 -22.74 -2.16 -5.47
C THR A 194 -22.49 -3.14 -4.32
N SER A 195 -23.03 -4.36 -4.45
CA SER A 195 -22.88 -5.42 -3.46
C SER A 195 -22.48 -6.75 -4.10
N CYS A 196 -22.05 -7.70 -3.26
CA CYS A 196 -21.80 -9.07 -3.72
C CYS A 196 -23.10 -9.76 -4.19
N ASP A 197 -24.22 -9.45 -3.59
CA ASP A 197 -25.51 -10.03 -3.96
C ASP A 197 -25.93 -9.54 -5.35
N ASP A 198 -25.75 -8.25 -5.65
CA ASP A 198 -25.98 -7.70 -7.00
C ASP A 198 -25.10 -8.40 -8.04
N LEU A 199 -23.81 -8.59 -7.72
CA LEU A 199 -22.86 -9.24 -8.62
C LEU A 199 -23.26 -10.69 -8.90
N ILE A 200 -23.68 -11.43 -7.88
CA ILE A 200 -24.15 -12.82 -8.05
C ILE A 200 -25.44 -12.85 -8.89
N ALA A 201 -26.39 -11.97 -8.62
CA ALA A 201 -27.63 -11.87 -9.40
C ALA A 201 -27.35 -11.54 -10.89
N LEU A 202 -26.37 -10.65 -11.17
CA LEU A 202 -25.95 -10.38 -12.55
C LEU A 202 -25.31 -11.62 -13.21
N CYS A 203 -24.46 -12.36 -12.48
CA CYS A 203 -23.85 -13.59 -12.99
C CYS A 203 -24.93 -14.63 -13.36
N GLU A 204 -25.92 -14.84 -12.50
CA GLU A 204 -27.03 -15.78 -12.74
C GLU A 204 -27.90 -15.32 -13.91
N LYS A 205 -28.32 -14.05 -13.91
CA LYS A 205 -29.17 -13.47 -14.96
C LYS A 205 -28.57 -13.55 -16.35
N HIS A 206 -27.29 -13.31 -16.47
CA HIS A 206 -26.58 -13.24 -17.76
C HIS A 206 -25.80 -14.52 -18.09
N HIS A 207 -25.84 -15.55 -17.23
CA HIS A 207 -25.05 -16.78 -17.36
C HIS A 207 -23.53 -16.52 -17.55
N MET A 208 -23.01 -15.51 -16.84
CA MET A 208 -21.62 -15.07 -16.88
C MET A 208 -20.92 -15.38 -15.58
N SER A 209 -19.61 -15.61 -15.63
CA SER A 209 -18.82 -15.66 -14.42
C SER A 209 -18.55 -14.25 -13.86
N ILE A 210 -18.14 -14.16 -12.59
CA ILE A 210 -17.69 -12.90 -11.98
C ILE A 210 -16.57 -12.25 -12.83
N ALA A 211 -15.65 -13.08 -13.35
CA ALA A 211 -14.57 -12.60 -14.21
C ALA A 211 -15.09 -11.99 -15.53
N ASP A 212 -16.13 -12.58 -16.13
CA ASP A 212 -16.72 -12.07 -17.36
C ASP A 212 -17.44 -10.74 -17.12
N ILE A 213 -18.18 -10.60 -16.02
CA ILE A 213 -18.84 -9.35 -15.62
C ILE A 213 -17.81 -8.24 -15.41
N VAL A 214 -16.75 -8.52 -14.62
CA VAL A 214 -15.70 -7.54 -14.35
C VAL A 214 -14.94 -7.18 -15.63
N TRP A 215 -14.63 -8.16 -16.48
CA TRP A 215 -13.97 -7.93 -17.76
C TRP A 215 -14.81 -7.04 -18.68
N ALA A 216 -16.12 -7.27 -18.77
CA ALA A 216 -17.01 -6.46 -19.58
C ALA A 216 -17.06 -5.00 -19.08
N ASN A 217 -17.12 -4.79 -17.78
CA ASN A 217 -17.09 -3.44 -17.18
C ASN A 217 -15.75 -2.73 -17.46
N GLU A 218 -14.62 -3.40 -17.24
CA GLU A 218 -13.30 -2.80 -17.49
C GLU A 218 -13.10 -2.45 -18.99
N THR A 219 -13.53 -3.35 -19.88
CA THR A 219 -13.36 -3.12 -21.32
C THR A 219 -14.34 -2.12 -21.92
N ALA A 220 -15.36 -1.72 -21.19
CA ALA A 220 -16.21 -0.59 -21.55
C ALA A 220 -15.50 0.77 -21.32
N MET A 221 -14.60 0.83 -20.32
CA MET A 221 -13.88 2.06 -19.98
C MET A 221 -12.52 2.17 -20.69
N GLN A 222 -11.87 1.04 -21.00
CA GLN A 222 -10.52 0.97 -21.54
C GLN A 222 -10.42 -0.10 -22.63
N SER A 223 -9.43 -0.03 -23.49
CA SER A 223 -9.22 -1.08 -24.49
C SER A 223 -8.87 -2.43 -23.84
N ALA A 224 -9.40 -3.53 -24.39
CA ALA A 224 -9.11 -4.88 -23.90
C ALA A 224 -7.60 -5.22 -23.90
N VAL A 225 -6.82 -4.62 -24.81
CA VAL A 225 -5.37 -4.78 -24.86
C VAL A 225 -4.71 -4.11 -23.66
N GLN A 226 -5.15 -2.92 -23.33
CA GLN A 226 -4.63 -2.16 -22.18
C GLN A 226 -4.96 -2.88 -20.86
N VAL A 227 -6.22 -3.26 -20.65
CA VAL A 227 -6.64 -4.00 -19.44
C VAL A 227 -5.81 -5.27 -19.26
N ARG A 228 -5.60 -6.04 -20.34
CA ARG A 228 -4.80 -7.27 -20.31
C ARG A 228 -3.33 -6.98 -19.96
N SER A 229 -2.75 -5.96 -20.58
CA SER A 229 -1.36 -5.55 -20.31
C SER A 229 -1.14 -5.16 -18.85
N GLU A 230 -2.06 -4.40 -18.27
CA GLU A 230 -1.99 -3.99 -16.86
C GLU A 230 -2.15 -5.19 -15.90
N LEU A 231 -3.09 -6.09 -16.16
CA LEU A 231 -3.26 -7.31 -15.37
C LEU A 231 -2.02 -8.22 -15.45
N ASP A 232 -1.42 -8.36 -16.64
CA ASP A 232 -0.19 -9.11 -16.83
C ASP A 232 0.99 -8.47 -16.09
N ASN A 233 1.03 -7.15 -16.03
CA ASN A 233 2.04 -6.42 -15.25
C ASN A 233 1.88 -6.68 -13.75
N VAL A 234 0.68 -6.54 -13.21
CA VAL A 234 0.36 -6.85 -11.80
C VAL A 234 0.77 -8.30 -11.49
N TRP A 235 0.39 -9.26 -12.35
CA TRP A 235 0.75 -10.67 -12.16
C TRP A 235 2.27 -10.90 -12.19
N ARG A 236 2.98 -10.23 -13.08
CA ARG A 236 4.45 -10.30 -13.16
C ARG A 236 5.11 -9.82 -11.88
N VAL A 237 4.64 -8.69 -11.33
CA VAL A 237 5.14 -8.16 -10.05
C VAL A 237 4.82 -9.10 -8.89
N MET A 238 3.61 -9.63 -8.80
CA MET A 238 3.24 -10.63 -7.78
C MET A 238 4.17 -11.85 -7.82
N ARG A 239 4.43 -12.39 -9.02
CA ARG A 239 5.35 -13.53 -9.18
C ARG A 239 6.76 -13.20 -8.71
N ARG A 240 7.28 -12.02 -9.06
CA ARG A 240 8.60 -11.56 -8.61
C ARG A 240 8.67 -11.44 -7.09
N CYS A 241 7.65 -10.86 -6.45
CA CYS A 241 7.57 -10.76 -5.00
C CYS A 241 7.61 -12.15 -4.33
N VAL A 242 6.84 -13.11 -4.84
CA VAL A 242 6.84 -14.48 -4.33
C VAL A 242 8.22 -15.13 -4.50
N GLN A 243 8.82 -15.04 -5.68
CA GLN A 243 10.14 -15.58 -5.95
C GLN A 243 11.21 -15.00 -5.03
N HIS A 244 11.22 -13.66 -4.91
CA HIS A 244 12.14 -12.98 -4.01
C HIS A 244 11.94 -13.42 -2.56
N GLY A 245 10.69 -13.43 -2.08
CA GLY A 245 10.35 -13.85 -0.72
C GLY A 245 10.74 -15.29 -0.38
N CYS A 246 10.70 -16.20 -1.36
CA CYS A 246 11.06 -17.61 -1.19
C CYS A 246 12.56 -17.87 -1.21
N HIS A 247 13.35 -17.06 -1.92
CA HIS A 247 14.76 -17.35 -2.20
C HIS A 247 15.74 -16.36 -1.56
N THR A 248 15.25 -15.34 -0.87
CA THR A 248 16.12 -14.38 -0.18
C THR A 248 16.89 -15.02 0.97
N SER A 249 18.12 -14.58 1.17
CA SER A 249 18.97 -14.96 2.33
C SER A 249 18.66 -14.15 3.59
N GLN A 250 17.91 -13.07 3.48
CA GLN A 250 17.51 -12.25 4.63
C GLN A 250 16.64 -13.05 5.59
N THR A 251 16.99 -13.09 6.85
CA THR A 251 16.27 -13.84 7.90
C THR A 251 15.19 -13.02 8.60
N VAL A 252 15.27 -11.70 8.48
CA VAL A 252 14.37 -10.74 9.13
C VAL A 252 13.75 -9.84 8.06
N LEU A 253 12.50 -9.46 8.27
CA LEU A 253 11.82 -8.48 7.41
C LEU A 253 12.39 -7.08 7.65
N PRO A 254 12.55 -6.25 6.60
CA PRO A 254 12.95 -4.86 6.78
C PRO A 254 11.89 -4.11 7.61
N GLY A 255 12.37 -3.22 8.48
CA GLY A 255 11.54 -2.45 9.42
C GLY A 255 11.98 -2.68 10.87
N GLY A 256 11.55 -1.80 11.77
CA GLY A 256 11.98 -1.79 13.16
C GLY A 256 11.42 -2.91 14.04
N LEU A 257 10.55 -3.79 13.51
CA LEU A 257 9.87 -4.83 14.29
C LEU A 257 10.64 -6.14 14.43
N ASN A 258 11.77 -6.30 13.75
CA ASN A 258 12.59 -7.53 13.74
C ASN A 258 11.77 -8.81 13.46
N ALA A 259 10.73 -8.71 12.65
CA ALA A 259 9.84 -9.83 12.34
C ALA A 259 10.59 -10.91 11.53
N PRO A 260 10.57 -12.19 11.95
CA PRO A 260 11.30 -13.24 11.23
C PRO A 260 10.67 -13.51 9.87
N ARG A 261 11.51 -13.64 8.85
CA ARG A 261 11.11 -14.02 7.50
C ARG A 261 10.88 -15.53 7.42
N ARG A 262 9.64 -15.96 7.24
CA ARG A 262 9.23 -17.37 7.26
C ARG A 262 9.19 -18.05 5.90
N ALA A 263 9.02 -17.28 4.83
CA ALA A 263 8.79 -17.81 3.49
C ALA A 263 9.92 -18.74 2.97
N PRO A 264 11.23 -18.44 3.10
CA PRO A 264 12.28 -19.33 2.63
C PRO A 264 12.23 -20.71 3.30
N LYS A 265 12.02 -20.75 4.63
CA LYS A 265 11.92 -22.03 5.38
C LYS A 265 10.70 -22.85 4.97
N MET A 266 9.55 -22.18 4.77
CA MET A 266 8.34 -22.86 4.31
C MET A 266 8.51 -23.40 2.90
N TYR A 267 9.10 -22.59 2.01
CA TYR A 267 9.37 -23.00 0.64
C TYR A 267 10.31 -24.23 0.59
N ALA A 268 11.45 -24.19 1.29
CA ALA A 268 12.40 -25.28 1.35
C ALA A 268 11.74 -26.57 1.88
N ARG A 269 10.94 -26.47 2.95
CA ARG A 269 10.20 -27.62 3.51
C ARG A 269 9.19 -28.22 2.53
N LEU A 270 8.51 -27.41 1.73
CA LEU A 270 7.55 -27.86 0.74
C LEU A 270 8.23 -28.43 -0.50
N ALA A 271 9.33 -27.80 -0.92
CA ALA A 271 10.13 -28.24 -2.06
C ALA A 271 10.84 -29.59 -1.79
N SER A 272 11.29 -29.84 -0.54
CA SER A 272 11.90 -31.13 -0.17
C SER A 272 10.88 -32.30 -0.10
N ASN A 273 9.58 -31.98 -0.02
CA ASN A 273 8.50 -32.98 -0.04
C ASN A 273 8.00 -33.21 -1.47
N SER A 274 8.91 -33.67 -2.36
CA SER A 274 8.66 -33.89 -3.79
C SER A 274 7.43 -34.77 -4.09
N ASP A 275 7.09 -35.70 -3.19
CA ASP A 275 5.92 -36.59 -3.33
C ASP A 275 4.59 -35.84 -3.22
N VAL A 276 4.54 -34.74 -2.46
CA VAL A 276 3.34 -33.90 -2.33
C VAL A 276 3.12 -33.10 -3.63
N LEU A 277 4.17 -32.55 -4.19
CA LEU A 277 4.12 -31.80 -5.47
C LEU A 277 3.82 -32.71 -6.66
N ALA A 278 4.33 -33.93 -6.67
CA ALA A 278 4.06 -34.91 -7.73
C ALA A 278 2.61 -35.44 -7.69
N ARG A 279 2.02 -35.61 -6.52
CA ARG A 279 0.61 -36.00 -6.35
C ARG A 279 -0.36 -34.88 -6.76
N ASP A 280 -0.02 -33.63 -6.52
CA ASP A 280 -0.85 -32.48 -6.91
C ASP A 280 -0.79 -32.25 -8.44
N LYS A 281 0.34 -32.48 -9.11
CA LYS A 281 0.45 -32.46 -10.56
C LYS A 281 -0.42 -33.54 -11.24
N LYS A 282 -0.47 -34.76 -10.69
CA LYS A 282 -1.29 -35.85 -11.23
C LYS A 282 -2.79 -35.63 -11.04
N ARG A 283 -3.22 -34.77 -10.10
CA ARG A 283 -4.63 -34.46 -9.83
C ARG A 283 -5.14 -33.21 -10.55
N GLY A 284 -4.36 -32.63 -11.47
CA GLY A 284 -4.74 -31.40 -12.20
C GLY A 284 -4.85 -30.15 -11.32
N CYS A 285 -4.54 -30.27 -10.03
CA CYS A 285 -4.45 -29.16 -9.12
C CYS A 285 -2.99 -28.67 -9.09
N GLY A 286 -2.64 -27.73 -9.95
CA GLY A 286 -1.34 -27.06 -9.83
C GLY A 286 -1.23 -26.44 -8.43
N ALA A 287 -0.13 -26.70 -7.74
CA ALA A 287 0.17 -26.06 -6.46
C ALA A 287 0.07 -24.53 -6.64
N ARG A 288 -0.94 -23.92 -6.06
CA ARG A 288 -1.14 -22.46 -6.14
C ARG A 288 -0.32 -21.83 -5.03
N ILE A 289 0.74 -21.14 -5.43
CA ILE A 289 1.48 -20.28 -4.53
C ILE A 289 0.67 -18.99 -4.38
N VAL A 290 0.08 -18.80 -3.22
CA VAL A 290 -0.56 -17.54 -2.86
C VAL A 290 0.44 -16.73 -2.05
N GLY A 291 1.06 -15.75 -2.70
CA GLY A 291 1.90 -14.77 -2.02
C GLY A 291 1.03 -13.66 -1.45
N CYS A 292 0.97 -13.51 -0.13
CA CYS A 292 0.52 -12.27 0.49
C CYS A 292 1.66 -11.26 0.44
N GLY A 293 1.41 -10.11 -0.17
CA GLY A 293 2.39 -9.04 -0.42
C GLY A 293 2.95 -8.32 0.80
N MET A 294 2.76 -8.86 1.99
CA MET A 294 3.33 -8.36 3.23
C MET A 294 4.48 -9.25 3.67
N GLY A 295 5.67 -8.94 3.18
CA GLY A 295 6.89 -9.41 3.83
C GLY A 295 7.15 -10.90 3.80
N GLY A 296 6.83 -11.63 2.72
CA GLY A 296 7.32 -12.99 2.52
C GLY A 296 6.44 -14.11 3.10
N PHE A 297 5.14 -13.96 3.09
CA PHE A 297 4.22 -15.07 3.32
C PHE A 297 3.93 -15.81 2.01
N VAL A 298 4.23 -17.08 1.96
CA VAL A 298 3.81 -17.98 0.87
C VAL A 298 2.85 -19.00 1.47
N CYS A 299 1.61 -18.99 1.01
CA CYS A 299 0.63 -20.03 1.33
C CYS A 299 0.48 -20.97 0.14
N PHE A 300 0.68 -22.26 0.36
CA PHE A 300 0.38 -23.30 -0.62
C PHE A 300 -1.03 -23.83 -0.33
N GLY A 301 -1.97 -23.58 -1.23
CA GLY A 301 -3.32 -24.11 -1.16
C GLY A 301 -3.49 -25.25 -2.15
N GLY A 302 -3.67 -26.47 -1.65
CA GLY A 302 -4.14 -27.59 -2.44
C GLY A 302 -5.67 -27.57 -2.52
N VAL A 303 -6.24 -27.47 -3.73
CA VAL A 303 -7.67 -27.66 -3.94
C VAL A 303 -7.91 -29.13 -4.26
N GLY A 304 -8.45 -29.86 -3.34
CA GLY A 304 -8.86 -31.23 -3.57
C GLY A 304 -9.59 -31.86 -2.38
N GLY A 305 -10.89 -31.95 -2.49
CA GLY A 305 -11.70 -32.99 -1.89
C GLY A 305 -12.05 -32.90 -0.41
N LYS A 306 -13.33 -32.59 -0.16
CA LYS A 306 -14.10 -32.75 1.09
C LYS A 306 -14.16 -31.53 2.02
N ARG A 307 -15.18 -30.73 1.81
CA ARG A 307 -15.61 -29.53 2.58
C ARG A 307 -15.79 -29.73 4.11
N ARG A 308 -15.63 -30.91 4.69
CA ARG A 308 -15.96 -31.15 6.10
C ARG A 308 -14.79 -31.14 7.08
N ARG A 309 -13.52 -31.05 6.63
CA ARG A 309 -12.36 -31.02 7.55
C ARG A 309 -11.69 -29.64 7.67
N TRP A 310 -12.13 -28.64 6.92
CA TRP A 310 -11.52 -27.31 6.93
C TRP A 310 -11.97 -26.44 8.09
N ALA A 311 -13.16 -26.64 8.63
CA ALA A 311 -13.73 -25.77 9.64
C ALA A 311 -12.99 -25.80 11.01
N ASN A 312 -12.27 -26.85 11.34
CA ASN A 312 -11.66 -27.00 12.67
C ASN A 312 -10.16 -26.68 12.77
N ARG A 313 -9.45 -26.45 11.65
CA ARG A 313 -8.02 -26.06 11.71
C ARG A 313 -7.76 -24.55 11.55
N HIS A 314 -8.75 -23.77 11.17
CA HIS A 314 -8.63 -22.31 10.97
C HIS A 314 -8.78 -21.47 12.24
N ARG A 315 -9.09 -22.04 13.40
CA ARG A 315 -9.23 -21.25 14.63
C ARG A 315 -7.92 -20.66 15.16
N THR A 316 -6.79 -21.22 14.81
CA THR A 316 -5.47 -20.73 15.25
C THR A 316 -4.83 -19.74 14.27
N ASP A 317 -5.12 -19.83 12.97
CA ASP A 317 -4.54 -18.93 11.97
C ASP A 317 -5.32 -17.64 11.74
N GLN A 318 -6.60 -17.60 12.13
CA GLN A 318 -7.42 -16.37 12.05
C GLN A 318 -6.98 -15.27 13.03
N ARG A 319 -6.20 -15.60 14.07
CA ARG A 319 -5.63 -14.57 14.95
C ARG A 319 -4.54 -13.72 14.29
N CYS A 320 -3.86 -14.24 13.28
CA CYS A 320 -2.84 -13.48 12.54
C CYS A 320 -3.44 -12.50 11.53
N CYS A 321 -4.65 -12.80 11.01
CA CYS A 321 -5.34 -11.94 10.04
C CYS A 321 -6.28 -10.91 10.67
N ARG A 322 -6.66 -11.06 11.95
CA ARG A 322 -7.61 -10.16 12.61
C ARG A 322 -7.02 -8.86 13.15
N ASN A 323 -5.70 -8.73 13.19
CA ASN A 323 -5.05 -7.50 13.68
C ASN A 323 -4.64 -6.52 12.56
N HIS A 324 -5.04 -6.78 11.31
CA HIS A 324 -4.83 -5.85 10.20
C HIS A 324 -6.19 -5.52 9.62
N SER A 325 -6.67 -4.36 9.96
CA SER A 325 -7.89 -3.73 9.47
C SER A 325 -7.98 -3.78 7.95
N GLY A 326 -9.01 -4.44 7.44
CA GLY A 326 -9.78 -3.99 6.30
C GLY A 326 -9.11 -3.95 4.93
N SER A 327 -8.53 -5.05 4.47
CA SER A 327 -8.45 -5.30 3.03
C SER A 327 -8.77 -6.78 2.78
N ALA A 328 -10.00 -7.05 2.45
CA ALA A 328 -10.40 -8.33 1.88
C ALA A 328 -9.74 -8.46 0.50
N SER A 329 -8.62 -9.16 0.43
CA SER A 329 -8.01 -9.54 -0.85
C SER A 329 -8.87 -10.62 -1.49
N LEU A 330 -9.74 -10.22 -2.40
CA LEU A 330 -10.47 -11.13 -3.28
C LEU A 330 -9.48 -11.67 -4.32
N LEU A 331 -8.99 -12.89 -4.13
CA LEU A 331 -8.12 -13.57 -5.08
C LEU A 331 -8.98 -14.17 -6.19
N LEU A 332 -9.13 -13.44 -7.29
CA LEU A 332 -9.66 -13.97 -8.55
C LEU A 332 -8.59 -14.84 -9.22
N ALA A 333 -8.88 -16.13 -9.31
CA ALA A 333 -8.04 -17.06 -10.07
C ALA A 333 -8.44 -16.97 -11.55
N PHE A 334 -7.61 -16.36 -12.37
CA PHE A 334 -7.73 -16.44 -13.82
C PHE A 334 -7.06 -17.73 -14.33
N ARG A 335 -7.76 -18.44 -15.23
CA ARG A 335 -7.22 -19.51 -16.05
C ARG A 335 -6.44 -18.95 -17.24
#